data_97925c3bdc85dbfa3f5db9199929d945
#
_entry.id   97925c3bdc85dbfa3f5db9199929d945
#
_cell.length_a   1.000
_cell.length_b   1.000
_cell.length_c   1.000
_cell.angle_alpha   90.00
_cell.angle_beta   90.00
_cell.angle_gamma   90.00
#
_symmetry.space_group_name_H-M   'P 1'
#
loop_
_entity.id
_entity.type
_entity.pdbx_description
1 polymer ?
#
loop_
_entity_poly.entity_id
_entity_poly.type
_entity_poly.pdbx_seq_one_letter_code
_entity_poly.pdbx_strand_id
1 'polypeptide(L)'
;MRSGIYVLNFYSAVFIDQLKRGRKTATIRLGDKSGKYERGQVVWVTVGFRHSPREKIFTAVIDEVEVKRLADISRRDIEHDNPEFRRIEETKRFLEQIYSRPLSDDDTVTVIRFSQIVEPPRAHLGNGETPHHN
;
A
#
# COMPACT_ATOMS: atom_id res chain seq x y z
N MET A 1 5.90 -10.43 18.98
CA MET A 1 4.91 -9.35 18.84
C MET A 1 5.58 -8.11 18.29
N ARG A 2 4.98 -7.50 17.34
CA ARG A 2 5.49 -6.26 16.78
C ARG A 2 5.00 -5.08 17.59
N SER A 3 5.87 -4.12 17.80
CA SER A 3 5.52 -2.90 18.50
C SER A 3 5.80 -1.70 17.61
N GLY A 4 5.16 -0.59 17.88
CA GLY A 4 5.29 0.64 17.12
C GLY A 4 4.39 0.67 15.91
N ILE A 5 4.54 1.75 15.14
CA ILE A 5 3.74 1.98 13.94
C ILE A 5 4.53 1.55 12.73
N TYR A 6 3.93 0.71 11.91
CA TYR A 6 4.52 0.28 10.66
C TYR A 6 4.01 1.15 9.52
N VAL A 7 4.87 1.37 8.55
CA VAL A 7 4.59 2.24 7.43
C VAL A 7 4.61 1.42 6.14
N LEU A 8 3.59 1.61 5.32
CA LEU A 8 3.55 1.11 3.95
C LEU A 8 3.75 2.32 3.05
N ASN A 9 5.00 2.54 2.65
CA ASN A 9 5.35 3.75 1.91
C ASN A 9 5.36 3.52 0.40
N PHE A 10 4.84 4.49 -0.33
CA PHE A 10 4.85 4.50 -1.79
C PHE A 10 5.78 5.62 -2.26
N TYR A 11 6.59 5.32 -3.28
CA TYR A 11 7.68 6.17 -3.69
C TYR A 11 7.35 7.10 -4.85
N SER A 12 6.07 7.22 -5.21
CA SER A 12 5.68 8.09 -6.31
C SER A 12 4.40 8.84 -5.96
N ALA A 13 4.43 10.14 -6.19
CA ALA A 13 3.26 10.99 -5.98
C ALA A 13 2.08 10.62 -6.89
N VAL A 14 2.34 9.88 -7.95
CA VAL A 14 1.27 9.44 -8.86
C VAL A 14 0.25 8.56 -8.14
N PHE A 15 0.64 7.89 -7.07
CA PHE A 15 -0.26 7.03 -6.33
C PHE A 15 -1.17 7.77 -5.35
N ILE A 16 -0.90 9.04 -5.05
CA ILE A 16 -1.69 9.77 -4.05
C ILE A 16 -3.17 9.77 -4.41
N ASP A 17 -3.50 10.13 -5.64
CA ASP A 17 -4.87 10.19 -6.09
C ASP A 17 -5.53 8.81 -6.11
N GLN A 18 -4.81 7.81 -6.62
CA GLN A 18 -5.32 6.44 -6.66
C GLN A 18 -5.60 5.89 -5.26
N LEU A 19 -4.73 6.20 -4.31
CA LEU A 19 -4.91 5.78 -2.92
C LEU A 19 -6.11 6.50 -2.28
N LYS A 20 -6.19 7.81 -2.45
CA LYS A 20 -7.28 8.60 -1.85
C LYS A 20 -8.65 8.23 -2.40
N ARG A 21 -8.71 7.84 -3.67
CA ARG A 21 -9.97 7.45 -4.30
C ARG A 21 -10.32 5.98 -4.09
N GLY A 22 -9.47 5.23 -3.38
CA GLY A 22 -9.71 3.82 -3.14
C GLY A 22 -9.54 2.93 -4.37
N ARG A 23 -8.83 3.43 -5.40
CA ARG A 23 -8.59 2.67 -6.63
C ARG A 23 -7.36 1.79 -6.55
N LYS A 24 -6.39 2.16 -5.72
CA LYS A 24 -5.24 1.34 -5.42
C LYS A 24 -5.45 0.69 -4.05
N THR A 25 -5.67 -0.62 -4.05
CA THR A 25 -5.99 -1.38 -2.84
C THR A 25 -5.02 -2.52 -2.59
N ALA A 26 -3.95 -2.57 -3.38
CA ALA A 26 -2.89 -3.55 -3.21
C ALA A 26 -1.57 -2.95 -3.65
N THR A 27 -0.49 -3.59 -3.25
CA THR A 27 0.83 -3.24 -3.73
C THR A 27 1.62 -4.52 -4.00
N ILE A 28 2.41 -4.51 -5.06
CA ILE A 28 3.29 -5.60 -5.44
C ILE A 28 4.71 -5.16 -5.16
N ARG A 29 5.39 -5.86 -4.25
CA ARG A 29 6.74 -5.52 -3.80
C ARG A 29 7.70 -6.63 -4.15
N LEU A 30 8.90 -6.27 -4.62
CA LEU A 30 9.93 -7.24 -4.94
C LEU A 30 10.43 -7.90 -3.66
N GLY A 31 10.64 -9.22 -3.73
CA GLY A 31 11.15 -10.02 -2.63
C GLY A 31 10.06 -10.55 -1.72
N ASP A 32 10.48 -11.27 -0.69
CA ASP A 32 9.59 -11.81 0.32
C ASP A 32 9.48 -10.82 1.47
N LYS A 33 8.32 -10.18 1.59
CA LYS A 33 8.05 -9.19 2.64
C LYS A 33 7.17 -9.75 3.76
N SER A 34 6.97 -11.07 3.80
CA SER A 34 6.13 -11.69 4.82
C SER A 34 6.70 -11.58 6.23
N GLY A 35 8.00 -11.34 6.35
CA GLY A 35 8.61 -11.08 7.66
C GLY A 35 8.36 -9.67 8.17
N LYS A 36 7.95 -8.76 7.30
CA LYS A 36 7.74 -7.35 7.64
C LYS A 36 6.26 -7.00 7.76
N TYR A 37 5.42 -7.60 6.94
CA TYR A 37 3.99 -7.32 6.89
C TYR A 37 3.20 -8.59 7.11
N GLU A 38 2.09 -8.48 7.85
CA GLU A 38 1.23 -9.63 8.10
C GLU A 38 -0.23 -9.21 8.15
N ARG A 39 -1.10 -10.18 7.91
CA ARG A 39 -2.55 -9.97 7.94
C ARG A 39 -2.98 -9.43 9.31
N GLY A 40 -3.86 -8.46 9.30
CA GLY A 40 -4.40 -7.85 10.51
C GLY A 40 -3.56 -6.70 11.05
N GLN A 41 -2.37 -6.49 10.52
CA GLN A 41 -1.49 -5.41 10.95
C GLN A 41 -2.05 -4.06 10.52
N VAL A 42 -2.02 -3.09 11.43
CA VAL A 42 -2.40 -1.72 11.12
C VAL A 42 -1.16 -0.94 10.72
N VAL A 43 -1.26 -0.23 9.60
CA VAL A 43 -0.14 0.51 9.03
C VAL A 43 -0.57 1.92 8.65
N TRP A 44 0.40 2.83 8.60
CA TRP A 44 0.20 4.12 7.95
C TRP A 44 0.57 3.95 6.48
N VAL A 45 -0.36 4.29 5.60
CA VAL A 45 -0.08 4.39 4.17
C VAL A 45 0.47 5.79 3.91
N THR A 46 1.69 5.84 3.39
CA THR A 46 2.41 7.10 3.21
C THR A 46 2.93 7.19 1.78
N VAL A 47 3.21 8.40 1.35
CA VAL A 47 3.88 8.65 0.06
C VAL A 47 5.07 9.56 0.33
N GLY A 48 6.23 9.19 -0.17
CA GLY A 48 7.41 10.02 -0.01
C GLY A 48 8.62 9.41 -0.67
N PHE A 49 9.44 10.27 -1.21
CA PHE A 49 10.70 9.89 -1.80
C PHE A 49 11.82 9.92 -0.77
N ARG A 50 12.92 9.27 -1.15
CA ARG A 50 14.17 9.22 -0.48
C ARG A 50 14.55 10.56 0.16
N HIS A 51 14.75 11.36 0.53
CA HIS A 51 15.11 12.65 1.13
C HIS A 51 13.95 13.61 1.29
N SER A 52 12.73 13.17 1.00
CA SER A 52 11.54 14.00 1.20
C SER A 52 10.79 13.55 2.43
N PRO A 53 10.09 14.44 3.12
CA PRO A 53 9.18 14.03 4.18
C PRO A 53 8.11 13.11 3.62
N ARG A 54 7.75 12.08 4.38
CA ARG A 54 6.65 11.20 4.00
C ARG A 54 5.35 11.85 4.40
N GLU A 55 4.42 11.87 3.45
CA GLU A 55 3.07 12.36 3.72
C GLU A 55 2.18 11.17 4.06
N LYS A 56 1.52 11.23 5.22
CA LYS A 56 0.54 10.21 5.59
C LYS A 56 -0.74 10.46 4.81
N ILE A 57 -1.21 9.42 4.10
CA ILE A 57 -2.44 9.50 3.31
C ILE A 57 -3.62 8.99 4.11
N PHE A 58 -3.50 7.81 4.72
CA PHE A 58 -4.52 7.25 5.61
C PHE A 58 -3.93 6.10 6.42
N THR A 59 -4.72 5.63 7.40
CA THR A 59 -4.43 4.43 8.15
C THR A 59 -5.13 3.26 7.48
N ALA A 60 -4.48 2.11 7.42
CA ALA A 60 -5.02 0.92 6.77
C ALA A 60 -4.78 -0.31 7.61
N VAL A 61 -5.57 -1.34 7.34
CA VAL A 61 -5.32 -2.69 7.85
C VAL A 61 -4.88 -3.55 6.69
N ILE A 62 -3.91 -4.40 6.93
CA ILE A 62 -3.45 -5.36 5.93
C ILE A 62 -4.42 -6.54 5.94
N ASP A 63 -5.05 -6.77 4.78
CA ASP A 63 -6.03 -7.84 4.61
C ASP A 63 -5.39 -9.16 4.24
N GLU A 64 -4.31 -9.10 3.44
CA GLU A 64 -3.70 -10.31 2.91
C GLU A 64 -2.25 -10.03 2.51
N VAL A 65 -1.39 -11.01 2.73
CA VAL A 65 0.00 -10.97 2.28
C VAL A 65 0.29 -12.29 1.58
N GLU A 66 0.61 -12.22 0.29
CA GLU A 66 0.90 -13.40 -0.52
C GLU A 66 2.28 -13.29 -1.13
N VAL A 67 3.12 -14.30 -0.91
CA VAL A 67 4.42 -14.40 -1.56
C VAL A 67 4.28 -15.34 -2.75
N LYS A 68 4.67 -14.88 -3.92
CA LYS A 68 4.55 -15.69 -5.13
C LYS A 68 5.60 -15.27 -6.16
N ARG A 69 5.72 -16.05 -7.23
CA ARG A 69 6.59 -15.66 -8.35
C ARG A 69 5.92 -14.54 -9.13
N LEU A 70 6.74 -13.71 -9.76
CA LEU A 70 6.24 -12.65 -10.61
C LEU A 70 5.30 -13.20 -11.70
N ALA A 71 5.64 -14.35 -12.28
CA ALA A 71 4.81 -14.99 -13.30
C ALA A 71 3.42 -15.38 -12.80
N ASP A 72 3.24 -15.50 -11.50
CA ASP A 72 2.00 -16.01 -10.91
C ASP A 72 1.07 -14.91 -10.39
N ILE A 73 1.42 -13.64 -10.55
CA ILE A 73 0.51 -12.58 -10.15
C ILE A 73 -0.74 -12.62 -11.04
N SER A 74 -1.88 -12.38 -10.42
CA SER A 74 -3.16 -12.44 -11.13
C SER A 74 -3.50 -11.09 -11.76
N ARG A 75 -4.45 -11.10 -12.66
CA ARG A 75 -4.97 -9.86 -13.23
C ARG A 75 -5.54 -8.95 -12.14
N ARG A 76 -6.18 -9.53 -11.15
CA ARG A 76 -6.72 -8.80 -10.01
C ARG A 76 -5.59 -8.13 -9.21
N ASP A 77 -4.48 -8.85 -8.99
CA ASP A 77 -3.32 -8.29 -8.32
C ASP A 77 -2.80 -7.06 -9.08
N ILE A 78 -2.70 -7.18 -10.39
CA ILE A 78 -2.21 -6.10 -11.26
C ILE A 78 -3.11 -4.88 -11.17
N GLU A 79 -4.40 -5.07 -11.33
CA GLU A 79 -5.37 -3.96 -11.38
C GLU A 79 -5.51 -3.27 -10.03
N HIS A 80 -5.43 -4.01 -8.94
CA HIS A 80 -5.51 -3.43 -7.60
C HIS A 80 -4.22 -2.72 -7.19
N ASP A 81 -3.08 -3.15 -7.76
CA ASP A 81 -1.82 -2.46 -7.57
C ASP A 81 -1.78 -1.15 -8.37
N ASN A 82 -2.26 -1.19 -9.61
CA ASN A 82 -2.35 -0.01 -10.45
C ASN A 82 -3.55 -0.14 -11.38
N PRO A 83 -4.60 0.68 -11.18
CA PRO A 83 -5.83 0.56 -11.98
C PRO A 83 -5.64 0.82 -13.47
N GLU A 84 -4.51 1.39 -13.87
CA GLU A 84 -4.22 1.64 -15.28
C GLU A 84 -3.53 0.47 -15.97
N PHE A 85 -3.08 -0.52 -15.18
CA PHE A 85 -2.40 -1.68 -15.74
C PHE A 85 -3.38 -2.82 -15.98
N ARG A 86 -3.10 -3.62 -17.01
CA ARG A 86 -3.90 -4.81 -17.36
C ARG A 86 -3.05 -6.04 -17.56
N ARG A 87 -1.75 -5.85 -17.80
CA ARG A 87 -0.85 -6.93 -18.18
C ARG A 87 0.31 -7.05 -17.21
N ILE A 88 0.77 -8.28 -17.05
CA ILE A 88 1.92 -8.56 -16.20
C ILE A 88 3.19 -7.83 -16.69
N GLU A 89 3.33 -7.64 -18.00
CA GLU A 89 4.49 -6.94 -18.56
C GLU A 89 4.55 -5.50 -18.10
N GLU A 90 3.41 -4.86 -17.93
CA GLU A 90 3.36 -3.48 -17.43
C GLU A 90 3.84 -3.40 -15.99
N THR A 91 3.37 -4.33 -15.15
CA THR A 91 3.80 -4.41 -13.76
C THR A 91 5.28 -4.73 -13.67
N LYS A 92 5.76 -5.68 -14.46
CA LYS A 92 7.16 -6.07 -14.47
C LYS A 92 8.05 -4.88 -14.83
N ARG A 93 7.71 -4.17 -15.88
CA ARG A 93 8.46 -3.00 -16.31
C ARG A 93 8.48 -1.90 -15.24
N PHE A 94 7.35 -1.69 -14.59
CA PHE A 94 7.24 -0.70 -13.53
C PHE A 94 8.14 -1.07 -12.35
N LEU A 95 8.13 -2.33 -11.93
CA LEU A 95 8.99 -2.81 -10.86
C LEU A 95 10.47 -2.71 -11.23
N GLU A 96 10.81 -3.00 -12.49
CA GLU A 96 12.17 -2.85 -12.98
C GLU A 96 12.67 -1.42 -12.83
N GLN A 97 11.79 -0.45 -13.10
CA GLN A 97 12.14 0.96 -12.94
C GLN A 97 12.34 1.33 -11.48
N ILE A 98 11.44 0.88 -10.60
CA ILE A 98 11.51 1.21 -9.18
C ILE A 98 12.78 0.63 -8.56
N TYR A 99 13.10 -0.62 -8.88
CA TYR A 99 14.22 -1.33 -8.26
C TYR A 99 15.51 -1.22 -9.06
N SER A 100 15.47 -0.56 -10.21
CA SER A 100 16.64 -0.29 -11.08
C SER A 100 17.40 -1.55 -11.45
N ARG A 101 16.66 -2.61 -11.78
CA ARG A 101 17.25 -3.85 -12.26
C ARG A 101 16.26 -4.65 -13.10
N PRO A 102 16.75 -5.50 -14.02
CA PRO A 102 15.86 -6.40 -14.76
C PRO A 102 15.30 -7.46 -13.82
N LEU A 103 14.09 -7.90 -14.13
CA LEU A 103 13.40 -8.94 -13.38
C LEU A 103 13.10 -10.11 -14.30
N SER A 104 13.04 -11.31 -13.73
CA SER A 104 12.62 -12.50 -14.43
C SER A 104 11.26 -12.94 -13.91
N ASP A 105 10.61 -13.81 -14.66
CA ASP A 105 9.33 -14.38 -14.26
C ASP A 105 9.42 -15.20 -12.96
N ASP A 106 10.61 -15.65 -12.62
CA ASP A 106 10.84 -16.44 -11.40
C ASP A 106 11.16 -15.61 -10.18
N ASP A 107 11.34 -14.30 -10.35
CA ASP A 107 11.60 -13.44 -9.21
C ASP A 107 10.43 -13.49 -8.22
N THR A 108 10.78 -13.51 -6.94
CA THR A 108 9.79 -13.50 -5.86
C THR A 108 9.23 -12.10 -5.67
N VAL A 109 7.92 -12.03 -5.53
CA VAL A 109 7.22 -10.79 -5.17
C VAL A 109 6.27 -11.07 -4.03
N THR A 110 5.87 -10.02 -3.34
CA THR A 110 4.85 -10.08 -2.30
C THR A 110 3.71 -9.16 -2.71
N VAL A 111 2.51 -9.71 -2.73
CA VAL A 111 1.29 -8.94 -2.97
C VAL A 111 0.68 -8.65 -1.62
N ILE A 112 0.52 -7.37 -1.31
CA ILE A 112 -0.05 -6.91 -0.04
C ILE A 112 -1.36 -6.23 -0.36
N ARG A 113 -2.47 -6.75 0.18
CA ARG A 113 -3.79 -6.14 0.05
C ARG A 113 -4.12 -5.43 1.34
N PHE A 114 -4.74 -4.27 1.22
CA PHE A 114 -5.05 -3.45 2.38
C PHE A 114 -6.38 -2.74 2.19
N SER A 115 -6.98 -2.36 3.32
CA SER A 115 -8.22 -1.60 3.36
C SER A 115 -8.03 -0.38 4.23
N GLN A 116 -8.52 0.76 3.75
CA GLN A 116 -8.47 1.98 4.54
C GLN A 116 -9.36 1.83 5.78
N ILE A 117 -8.82 2.25 6.91
CA ILE A 117 -9.61 2.37 8.15
C ILE A 117 -10.23 3.76 8.11
N VAL A 118 -11.56 3.79 8.02
CA VAL A 118 -12.30 5.03 8.04
C VAL A 118 -12.59 5.37 9.49
N GLU A 119 -11.95 6.42 9.99
CA GLU A 119 -12.16 6.84 11.34
C GLU A 119 -13.44 7.66 11.43
N PRO A 120 -14.27 7.43 12.48
CA PRO A 120 -15.45 8.26 12.65
C PRO A 120 -15.04 9.71 12.93
N PRO A 121 -15.89 10.70 12.63
CA PRO A 121 -15.58 12.07 13.00
C PRO A 121 -15.30 12.15 14.49
N ARG A 122 -14.31 12.97 14.86
CA ARG A 122 -13.95 13.14 16.26
C ARG A 122 -15.13 13.77 16.97
N ALA A 123 -15.62 13.11 18.03
CA ALA A 123 -16.70 13.67 18.83
C ALA A 123 -16.22 14.91 19.57
N HIS A 124 -17.02 15.97 19.54
CA HIS A 124 -16.77 17.15 20.34
C HIS A 124 -17.41 16.95 21.67
N LEU A 125 -16.63 16.83 22.64
CA LEU A 125 -17.10 16.53 23.98
C LEU A 125 -17.38 17.79 24.72
N GLY A 126 -17.63 17.81 24.43
CA GLY A 126 -17.75 18.47 24.60
C GLY A 126 -17.53 18.94 24.82
N ASN A 127 -16.91 18.76 24.42
CA ASN A 127 -16.61 19.05 24.41
C ASN A 127 -16.88 19.41 24.17
N GLY A 128 -16.93 19.40 24.36
CA GLY A 128 -16.95 19.71 24.08
C GLY A 128 -17.15 19.89 23.59
N GLU A 129 -17.29 19.97 23.57
CA GLU A 129 -17.42 20.07 23.13
C GLU A 129 -17.96 20.15 22.50
N THR A 130 -18.13 20.50 22.60
CA THR A 130 -18.58 20.57 22.01
C THR A 130 -18.87 20.66 21.23
N PRO A 131 -19.12 20.87 21.17
CA PRO A 131 -19.31 20.90 20.36
C PRO A 131 -19.34 21.17 19.61
N HIS A 132 -19.14 21.43 19.36
CA HIS A 132 -19.17 21.45 18.98
C HIS A 132 -19.05 21.45 18.17
N HIS A 133 -18.95 21.71 17.95
CA HIS A 133 -18.98 21.54 17.70
C HIS A 133 -18.94 21.45 17.13
N ASN A 134 -18.70 21.46 17.08
CA ASN A 134 -18.75 21.29 16.95
C ASN A 134 -18.83 21.13 16.77
#